data_a409a3e6ce450cfb14d5e620ab8e5b6b
#
_entry.id   a409a3e6ce450cfb14d5e620ab8e5b6b
#
_cell.length_a   1.000
_cell.length_b   1.000
_cell.length_c   1.000
_cell.angle_alpha   90.00
_cell.angle_beta   90.00
_cell.angle_gamma   90.00
#
_symmetry.space_group_name_H-M   'P 1'
#
loop_
_entity.id
_entity.type
_entity.pdbx_description
1 polymer ?
#
loop_
_entity_poly.entity_id
_entity_poly.type
_entity_poly.pdbx_seq_one_letter_code
_entity_poly.pdbx_strand_id
1 'polypeptide(L)'
;HPLRLAMYSSLQTQGPATASQLARELGESSGQTSYHLRQLERHGLVEDDPEHSGGRERWWRTVGFALDSVDLFLDPVTAIPARTVLHQSIAERTNALTAWANHLDLSDPEWSGLLTSATEVMSQDEYDGLVADIHELIEARLTPLRERPASQRPAGARRVRIHLDVLPLPTRSDDDGGLT
;
A
#
# COMPACT_ATOMS: atom_id res chain seq x y z
N HIS A 1 12.24 8.75 -7.07
CA HIS A 1 13.63 8.51 -6.64
C HIS A 1 13.72 7.16 -5.95
N PRO A 2 14.64 6.24 -6.34
CA PRO A 2 14.70 4.88 -5.79
C PRO A 2 14.71 4.83 -4.26
N LEU A 3 15.51 5.67 -3.61
CA LEU A 3 15.58 5.71 -2.15
C LEU A 3 14.24 6.06 -1.49
N ARG A 4 13.43 6.97 -2.07
CA ARG A 4 12.10 7.28 -1.53
C ARG A 4 11.17 6.07 -1.57
N LEU A 5 11.23 5.29 -2.65
CA LEU A 5 10.45 4.05 -2.76
C LEU A 5 10.91 3.02 -1.72
N ALA A 6 12.22 2.82 -1.57
CA ALA A 6 12.77 1.89 -0.58
C ALA A 6 12.37 2.29 0.85
N MET A 7 12.42 3.58 1.19
CA MET A 7 12.00 4.08 2.51
C MET A 7 10.50 3.87 2.74
N TYR A 8 9.66 4.18 1.75
CA TYR A 8 8.22 3.95 1.83
C TYR A 8 7.90 2.47 2.02
N SER A 9 8.53 1.59 1.24
CA SER A 9 8.38 0.13 1.35
C SER A 9 8.82 -0.40 2.71
N SER A 10 9.95 0.06 3.25
CA SER A 10 10.41 -0.29 4.59
C SER A 10 9.39 0.11 5.65
N LEU A 11 8.90 1.36 5.64
CA LEU A 11 7.88 1.82 6.57
C LEU A 11 6.57 1.03 6.45
N GLN A 12 6.16 0.66 5.23
CA GLN A 12 4.99 -0.19 5.02
C GLN A 12 5.16 -1.59 5.61
N THR A 13 6.33 -2.16 5.43
CA THR A 13 6.59 -3.58 5.74
C THR A 13 6.98 -3.78 7.19
N GLN A 14 7.87 -2.94 7.71
CA GLN A 14 8.43 -3.07 9.05
C GLN A 14 7.72 -2.20 10.09
N GLY A 15 7.02 -1.14 9.64
CA GLY A 15 6.29 -0.22 10.49
C GLY A 15 6.99 1.11 10.68
N PRO A 16 6.51 1.92 11.63
CA PRO A 16 7.08 3.23 11.92
C PRO A 16 8.56 3.14 12.25
N ALA A 17 9.33 4.10 11.73
CA ALA A 17 10.77 4.19 11.96
C ALA A 17 11.26 5.64 11.98
N THR A 18 12.41 5.88 12.61
CA THR A 18 13.12 7.16 12.54
C THR A 18 13.97 7.26 11.28
N ALA A 19 14.35 8.49 10.90
CA ALA A 19 15.28 8.71 9.80
C ALA A 19 16.63 7.98 10.02
N SER A 20 17.10 7.91 11.27
CA SER A 20 18.33 7.22 11.63
C SER A 20 18.24 5.70 11.48
N GLN A 21 17.08 5.11 11.78
CA GLN A 21 16.84 3.68 11.61
C GLN A 21 16.80 3.30 10.12
N LEU A 22 16.02 4.05 9.32
CA LEU A 22 15.96 3.87 7.87
C LEU A 22 17.30 4.07 7.18
N ALA A 23 18.08 5.08 7.61
CA ALA A 23 19.42 5.32 7.10
C ALA A 23 20.33 4.10 7.29
N ARG A 24 20.29 3.51 8.48
CA ARG A 24 21.09 2.31 8.81
C ARG A 24 20.65 1.09 7.99
N GLU A 25 19.34 0.90 7.86
CA GLU A 25 18.77 -0.22 7.10
C GLU A 25 19.12 -0.15 5.61
N LEU A 26 19.02 1.05 5.03
CA LEU A 26 19.19 1.26 3.59
C LEU A 26 20.63 1.63 3.19
N GLY A 27 21.56 1.71 4.15
CA GLY A 27 22.96 2.06 3.90
C GLY A 27 23.16 3.52 3.49
N GLU A 28 22.29 4.42 3.95
CA GLU A 28 22.29 5.84 3.57
C GLU A 28 22.64 6.77 4.74
N SER A 29 22.88 8.05 4.44
CA SER A 29 23.08 9.05 5.49
C SER A 29 21.75 9.49 6.12
N SER A 30 21.74 9.78 7.43
CA SER A 30 20.55 10.29 8.12
C SER A 30 20.06 11.63 7.58
N GLY A 31 20.96 12.48 7.08
CA GLY A 31 20.60 13.76 6.46
C GLY A 31 19.84 13.56 5.15
N GLN A 32 20.31 12.66 4.28
CA GLN A 32 19.68 12.31 3.02
C GLN A 32 18.32 11.65 3.27
N THR A 33 18.26 10.70 4.21
CA THR A 33 17.03 10.04 4.62
C THR A 33 16.00 11.05 5.14
N SER A 34 16.40 11.96 6.04
CA SER A 34 15.53 13.03 6.55
C SER A 34 15.01 13.94 5.44
N TYR A 35 15.84 14.28 4.46
CA TYR A 35 15.42 15.08 3.31
C TYR A 35 14.33 14.35 2.50
N HIS A 36 14.55 13.08 2.18
CA HIS A 36 13.62 12.30 1.38
C HIS A 36 12.31 12.00 2.12
N LEU A 37 12.33 11.78 3.43
CA LEU A 37 11.12 11.64 4.25
C LEU A 37 10.26 12.91 4.21
N ARG A 38 10.87 14.09 4.30
CA ARG A 38 10.13 15.36 4.15
C ARG A 38 9.53 15.54 2.74
N GLN A 39 10.19 15.00 1.70
CA GLN A 39 9.60 15.00 0.36
C GLN A 39 8.38 14.06 0.29
N LEU A 40 8.46 12.86 0.88
CA LEU A 40 7.33 11.95 0.97
C LEU A 40 6.16 12.55 1.77
N GLU A 41 6.46 13.24 2.86
CA GLU A 41 5.46 13.96 3.68
C GLU A 41 4.74 15.05 2.89
N ARG A 42 5.45 15.85 2.10
CA ARG A 42 4.87 16.90 1.25
C ARG A 42 3.86 16.35 0.25
N HIS A 43 4.02 15.09 -0.14
CA HIS A 43 3.11 14.39 -1.05
C HIS A 43 2.09 13.50 -0.31
N GLY A 44 1.96 13.62 1.02
CA GLY A 44 0.99 12.87 1.79
C GLY A 44 1.25 11.37 1.87
N LEU A 45 2.46 10.90 1.55
CA LEU A 45 2.80 9.48 1.54
C LEU A 45 3.28 8.96 2.89
N VAL A 46 3.83 9.84 3.71
CA VAL A 46 4.23 9.56 5.09
C VAL A 46 3.83 10.71 6.00
N GLU A 47 3.66 10.43 7.27
CA GLU A 47 3.35 11.41 8.31
C GLU A 47 4.08 11.09 9.61
N ASP A 48 4.00 12.00 10.58
CA ASP A 48 4.46 11.73 11.94
C ASP A 48 3.67 10.55 12.54
N ASP A 49 4.40 9.65 13.20
CA ASP A 49 3.75 8.60 13.96
C ASP A 49 3.31 9.14 15.34
N PRO A 50 2.01 9.26 15.62
CA PRO A 50 1.51 9.82 16.88
C PRO A 50 1.85 8.93 18.09
N GLU A 51 2.13 7.65 17.87
CA GLU A 51 2.46 6.71 18.95
C GLU A 51 3.85 6.93 19.54
N HIS A 52 4.75 7.53 18.76
CA HIS A 52 6.12 7.84 19.17
C HIS A 52 6.33 9.36 19.35
N SER A 53 5.26 10.12 19.59
CA SER A 53 5.32 11.55 19.84
C SER A 53 5.99 11.87 21.19
N GLY A 54 6.82 12.94 21.21
CA GLY A 54 7.49 13.43 22.43
C GLY A 54 8.90 12.92 22.66
N GLY A 55 9.46 12.11 21.75
CA GLY A 55 10.85 11.70 21.75
C GLY A 55 11.78 12.73 21.12
N ARG A 56 13.12 12.48 21.23
CA ARG A 56 14.17 13.33 20.64
C ARG A 56 14.25 13.18 19.12
N GLU A 57 13.79 12.04 18.57
CA GLU A 57 13.78 11.73 17.15
C GLU A 57 12.33 11.69 16.63
N ARG A 58 12.14 12.18 15.42
CA ARG A 58 10.88 12.13 14.72
C ARG A 58 10.66 10.72 14.15
N TRP A 59 9.51 10.13 14.42
CA TRP A 59 9.10 8.85 13.88
C TRP A 59 8.15 9.06 12.71
N TRP A 60 8.31 8.24 11.70
CA TRP A 60 7.55 8.31 10.47
C TRP A 60 6.76 7.03 10.26
N ARG A 61 5.53 7.19 9.81
CA ARG A 61 4.70 6.08 9.35
C ARG A 61 4.17 6.35 7.95
N THR A 62 3.80 5.30 7.20
CA THR A 62 3.13 5.46 5.91
C THR A 62 1.69 5.88 6.11
N VAL A 63 1.23 6.81 5.29
CA VAL A 63 -0.18 7.00 4.99
C VAL A 63 -0.52 6.04 3.85
N GLY A 64 -1.59 5.27 3.99
CA GLY A 64 -2.08 4.43 2.89
C GLY A 64 -2.36 5.32 1.68
N PHE A 65 -2.00 4.86 0.49
CA PHE A 65 -2.26 5.62 -0.71
C PHE A 65 -3.14 4.80 -1.67
N ALA A 66 -4.06 5.47 -2.34
CA ALA A 66 -4.85 4.92 -3.43
C ALA A 66 -4.34 5.50 -4.76
N LEU A 67 -4.18 4.67 -5.77
CA LEU A 67 -3.96 5.09 -7.15
C LEU A 67 -5.33 5.06 -7.84
N ASP A 68 -6.20 5.97 -7.45
CA ASP A 68 -7.58 6.09 -7.92
C ASP A 68 -7.78 7.20 -8.97
N SER A 69 -6.75 8.01 -9.21
CA SER A 69 -6.83 9.10 -10.18
C SER A 69 -6.12 8.75 -11.49
N VAL A 70 -6.89 8.62 -12.54
CA VAL A 70 -6.40 8.47 -13.93
C VAL A 70 -5.56 9.69 -14.36
N ASP A 71 -5.84 10.87 -13.81
CA ASP A 71 -5.16 12.11 -14.16
C ASP A 71 -3.65 12.03 -13.91
N LEU A 72 -3.21 11.30 -12.87
CA LEU A 72 -1.79 11.06 -12.60
C LEU A 72 -1.06 10.35 -13.75
N PHE A 73 -1.78 9.56 -14.53
CA PHE A 73 -1.23 8.80 -15.65
C PHE A 73 -1.37 9.54 -16.99
N LEU A 74 -2.24 10.55 -17.06
CA LEU A 74 -2.48 11.37 -18.25
C LEU A 74 -1.59 12.60 -18.30
N ASP A 75 -1.22 13.17 -17.16
CA ASP A 75 -0.32 14.33 -17.06
C ASP A 75 1.11 13.91 -17.44
N PRO A 76 1.73 14.53 -18.47
CA PRO A 76 3.10 14.21 -18.90
C PRO A 76 4.16 14.35 -17.81
N VAL A 77 3.94 15.17 -16.79
CA VAL A 77 4.88 15.39 -15.67
C VAL A 77 4.81 14.24 -14.67
N THR A 78 3.61 13.72 -14.41
CA THR A 78 3.38 12.69 -13.38
C THR A 78 3.25 11.27 -13.93
N ALA A 79 3.00 11.09 -15.22
CA ALA A 79 2.74 9.78 -15.83
C ALA A 79 3.88 8.77 -15.60
N ILE A 80 5.14 9.15 -15.82
CA ILE A 80 6.28 8.25 -15.63
C ILE A 80 6.48 7.92 -14.14
N PRO A 81 6.51 8.89 -13.21
CA PRO A 81 6.53 8.59 -11.77
C PRO A 81 5.35 7.71 -11.31
N ALA A 82 4.13 8.01 -11.73
CA ALA A 82 2.94 7.24 -11.35
C ALA A 82 3.03 5.78 -11.79
N ARG A 83 3.43 5.52 -13.03
CA ARG A 83 3.66 4.15 -13.54
C ARG A 83 4.75 3.43 -12.75
N THR A 84 5.83 4.12 -12.39
CA THR A 84 6.91 3.53 -11.59
C THR A 84 6.40 3.11 -10.22
N VAL A 85 5.61 3.96 -9.55
CA VAL A 85 4.99 3.65 -8.26
C VAL A 85 4.02 2.47 -8.39
N LEU A 86 3.19 2.45 -9.42
CA LEU A 86 2.26 1.35 -9.69
C LEU A 86 3.00 0.01 -9.85
N HIS A 87 4.02 -0.04 -10.71
CA HIS A 87 4.80 -1.26 -10.90
C HIS A 87 5.49 -1.72 -9.62
N GLN A 88 6.03 -0.79 -8.83
CA GLN A 88 6.64 -1.10 -7.55
C GLN A 88 5.59 -1.68 -6.58
N SER A 89 4.41 -1.08 -6.49
CA SER A 89 3.32 -1.55 -5.62
C SER A 89 2.85 -2.96 -6.00
N ILE A 90 2.77 -3.26 -7.30
CA ILE A 90 2.45 -4.60 -7.81
C ILE A 90 3.54 -5.61 -7.40
N ALA A 91 4.82 -5.25 -7.56
CA ALA A 91 5.93 -6.12 -7.17
C ALA A 91 5.93 -6.41 -5.66
N GLU A 92 5.75 -5.38 -4.83
CA GLU A 92 5.66 -5.52 -3.36
C GLU A 92 4.48 -6.39 -2.93
N ARG A 93 3.33 -6.23 -3.60
CA ARG A 93 2.17 -7.06 -3.38
C ARG A 93 2.44 -8.53 -3.71
N THR A 94 3.03 -8.81 -4.86
CA THR A 94 3.40 -10.17 -5.28
C THR A 94 4.37 -10.80 -4.28
N ASN A 95 5.37 -10.05 -3.84
CA ASN A 95 6.33 -10.50 -2.83
C ASN A 95 5.63 -10.80 -1.48
N ALA A 96 4.70 -9.93 -1.05
CA ALA A 96 3.97 -10.14 0.20
C ALA A 96 3.07 -11.37 0.15
N LEU A 97 2.37 -11.61 -0.96
CA LEU A 97 1.55 -12.81 -1.18
C LEU A 97 2.41 -14.07 -1.23
N THR A 98 3.53 -14.04 -1.93
CA THR A 98 4.47 -15.15 -2.01
C THR A 98 5.07 -15.48 -0.65
N ALA A 99 5.49 -14.46 0.11
CA ALA A 99 6.00 -14.65 1.46
C ALA A 99 4.94 -15.24 2.39
N TRP A 100 3.70 -14.75 2.33
CA TRP A 100 2.60 -15.33 3.11
C TRP A 100 2.35 -16.79 2.74
N ALA A 101 2.27 -17.12 1.46
CA ALA A 101 2.04 -18.49 0.99
C ALA A 101 3.17 -19.46 1.42
N ASN A 102 4.41 -19.00 1.40
CA ASN A 102 5.58 -19.81 1.81
C ASN A 102 5.69 -20.01 3.33
N HIS A 103 5.06 -19.11 4.13
CA HIS A 103 5.11 -19.14 5.59
C HIS A 103 3.75 -19.40 6.21
N LEU A 104 2.81 -19.96 5.44
CA LEU A 104 1.48 -20.27 5.92
C LEU A 104 1.56 -21.29 7.06
N ASP A 105 1.22 -20.85 8.27
CA ASP A 105 1.18 -21.70 9.45
C ASP A 105 -0.21 -22.33 9.60
N LEU A 106 -0.31 -23.59 9.19
CA LEU A 106 -1.55 -24.36 9.30
C LEU A 106 -1.86 -24.80 10.74
N SER A 107 -0.93 -24.60 11.68
CA SER A 107 -1.16 -24.87 13.11
C SER A 107 -1.90 -23.71 13.81
N ASP A 108 -1.98 -22.54 13.19
CA ASP A 108 -2.70 -21.37 13.68
C ASP A 108 -3.83 -20.95 12.71
N PRO A 109 -4.94 -21.70 12.68
CA PRO A 109 -6.03 -21.48 11.73
C PRO A 109 -6.76 -20.14 11.92
N GLU A 110 -6.66 -19.50 13.08
CA GLU A 110 -7.29 -18.20 13.36
C GLU A 110 -6.69 -17.06 12.51
N TRP A 111 -5.46 -17.21 12.04
CA TRP A 111 -4.73 -16.23 11.25
C TRP A 111 -4.35 -16.71 9.85
N SER A 112 -5.14 -17.62 9.29
CA SER A 112 -4.84 -18.24 7.98
C SER A 112 -4.89 -17.26 6.80
N GLY A 113 -5.54 -16.12 6.96
CA GLY A 113 -5.71 -15.13 5.89
C GLY A 113 -6.90 -15.46 4.95
N LEU A 114 -7.15 -14.56 4.01
CA LEU A 114 -8.19 -14.69 3.00
C LEU A 114 -7.61 -14.34 1.64
N LEU A 115 -7.74 -15.26 0.69
CA LEU A 115 -7.47 -15.01 -0.72
C LEU A 115 -8.73 -15.37 -1.51
N THR A 116 -9.31 -14.40 -2.18
CA THR A 116 -10.50 -14.61 -3.01
C THR A 116 -10.32 -13.93 -4.36
N SER A 117 -10.95 -14.50 -5.37
CA SER A 117 -11.03 -13.89 -6.70
C SER A 117 -12.39 -14.19 -7.32
N ALA A 118 -12.93 -13.24 -8.06
CA ALA A 118 -14.11 -13.37 -8.89
C ALA A 118 -13.87 -12.63 -10.20
N THR A 119 -14.58 -13.04 -11.25
CA THR A 119 -14.59 -12.34 -12.54
C THR A 119 -16.03 -12.26 -13.01
N GLU A 120 -16.55 -11.05 -13.11
CA GLU A 120 -17.93 -10.79 -13.46
C GLU A 120 -18.00 -9.76 -14.60
N VAL A 121 -19.11 -9.75 -15.32
CA VAL A 121 -19.41 -8.76 -16.34
C VAL A 121 -20.27 -7.67 -15.71
N MET A 122 -19.78 -6.44 -15.74
CA MET A 122 -20.40 -5.28 -15.09
C MET A 122 -20.53 -4.12 -16.07
N SER A 123 -21.60 -3.34 -15.91
CA SER A 123 -21.69 -1.98 -16.47
C SER A 123 -20.75 -1.04 -15.71
N GLN A 124 -20.51 0.15 -16.28
CA GLN A 124 -19.71 1.17 -15.59
C GLN A 124 -20.32 1.58 -14.24
N ASP A 125 -21.65 1.75 -14.18
CA ASP A 125 -22.34 2.15 -12.95
C ASP A 125 -22.25 1.07 -11.86
N GLU A 126 -22.32 -0.21 -12.22
CA GLU A 126 -22.13 -1.32 -11.29
C GLU A 126 -20.69 -1.42 -10.79
N TYR A 127 -19.70 -1.18 -11.67
CA TYR A 127 -18.31 -1.11 -11.30
C TYR A 127 -18.04 0.03 -10.33
N ASP A 128 -18.48 1.25 -10.63
CA ASP A 128 -18.29 2.43 -9.81
C ASP A 128 -18.98 2.26 -8.44
N GLY A 129 -20.19 1.69 -8.42
CA GLY A 129 -20.91 1.35 -7.19
C GLY A 129 -20.13 0.35 -6.33
N LEU A 130 -19.65 -0.74 -6.92
CA LEU A 130 -18.85 -1.75 -6.20
C LEU A 130 -17.56 -1.15 -5.60
N VAL A 131 -16.85 -0.33 -6.38
CA VAL A 131 -15.62 0.33 -5.90
C VAL A 131 -15.91 1.27 -4.73
N ALA A 132 -17.01 2.05 -4.83
CA ALA A 132 -17.42 2.96 -3.77
C ALA A 132 -17.80 2.20 -2.48
N ASP A 133 -18.59 1.14 -2.58
CA ASP A 133 -19.02 0.32 -1.45
C ASP A 133 -17.82 -0.34 -0.74
N ILE A 134 -16.87 -0.87 -1.50
CA ILE A 134 -15.64 -1.46 -0.96
C ILE A 134 -14.81 -0.39 -0.23
N HIS A 135 -14.65 0.78 -0.84
CA HIS A 135 -13.90 1.89 -0.23
C HIS A 135 -14.53 2.32 1.09
N GLU A 136 -15.85 2.55 1.11
CA GLU A 136 -16.60 2.93 2.30
C GLU A 136 -16.46 1.86 3.41
N LEU A 137 -16.64 0.59 3.07
CA LEU A 137 -16.48 -0.51 4.02
C LEU A 137 -15.08 -0.54 4.64
N ILE A 138 -14.05 -0.42 3.82
CA ILE A 138 -12.65 -0.47 4.27
C ILE A 138 -12.35 0.72 5.18
N GLU A 139 -12.71 1.94 4.79
CA GLU A 139 -12.45 3.12 5.61
C GLU A 139 -13.23 3.06 6.94
N ALA A 140 -14.49 2.66 6.93
CA ALA A 140 -15.28 2.48 8.14
C ALA A 140 -14.66 1.47 9.13
N ARG A 141 -13.98 0.44 8.63
CA ARG A 141 -13.32 -0.59 9.44
C ARG A 141 -11.90 -0.23 9.87
N LEU A 142 -11.14 0.45 9.00
CA LEU A 142 -9.73 0.71 9.28
C LEU A 142 -9.49 2.04 10.02
N THR A 143 -10.32 3.05 9.83
CA THR A 143 -10.14 4.34 10.50
C THR A 143 -10.08 4.20 12.03
N PRO A 144 -11.01 3.49 12.71
CA PRO A 144 -10.91 3.30 14.15
C PRO A 144 -9.66 2.51 14.60
N LEU A 145 -9.12 1.64 13.73
CA LEU A 145 -7.90 0.89 14.02
C LEU A 145 -6.65 1.75 13.88
N ARG A 146 -6.63 2.66 12.90
CA ARG A 146 -5.54 3.63 12.68
C ARG A 146 -5.45 4.65 13.82
N GLU A 147 -6.60 5.06 14.36
CA GLU A 147 -6.70 6.04 15.44
C GLU A 147 -6.51 5.42 16.84
N ARG A 148 -6.47 4.10 16.94
CA ARG A 148 -6.34 3.40 18.22
C ARG A 148 -4.95 3.58 18.80
N PRO A 149 -4.81 4.15 20.02
CA PRO A 149 -3.53 4.24 20.73
C PRO A 149 -2.88 2.86 20.95
N ALA A 150 -1.56 2.80 20.93
CA ALA A 150 -0.82 1.55 21.18
C ALA A 150 -1.20 0.89 22.50
N SER A 151 -1.45 1.69 23.55
CA SER A 151 -1.87 1.23 24.87
C SER A 151 -3.23 0.54 24.89
N GLN A 152 -4.05 0.71 23.85
CA GLN A 152 -5.38 0.10 23.73
C GLN A 152 -5.40 -1.07 22.73
N ARG A 153 -4.25 -1.49 22.21
CA ARG A 153 -4.17 -2.65 21.34
C ARG A 153 -4.42 -3.92 22.14
N PRO A 154 -5.29 -4.83 21.67
CA PRO A 154 -5.50 -6.12 22.32
C PRO A 154 -4.21 -6.93 22.43
N ALA A 155 -4.07 -7.72 23.47
CA ALA A 155 -3.00 -8.72 23.57
C ALA A 155 -3.13 -9.70 22.39
N GLY A 156 -2.01 -10.06 21.77
CA GLY A 156 -2.00 -10.95 20.60
C GLY A 156 -2.37 -10.28 19.27
N ALA A 157 -2.61 -8.96 19.26
CA ALA A 157 -2.86 -8.24 18.00
C ALA A 157 -1.68 -8.41 17.03
N ARG A 158 -1.98 -8.72 15.78
CA ARG A 158 -0.99 -8.90 14.69
C ARG A 158 -1.15 -7.83 13.63
N ARG A 159 -0.08 -7.53 12.94
CA ARG A 159 -0.13 -6.67 11.75
C ARG A 159 -0.76 -7.45 10.60
N VAL A 160 -1.78 -6.87 10.02
CA VAL A 160 -2.49 -7.44 8.86
C VAL A 160 -2.28 -6.52 7.66
N ARG A 161 -1.90 -7.08 6.52
CA ARG A 161 -1.84 -6.36 5.25
C ARG A 161 -3.09 -6.69 4.44
N ILE A 162 -3.73 -5.65 3.93
CA ILE A 162 -4.91 -5.75 3.09
C ILE A 162 -4.54 -5.20 1.72
N HIS A 163 -4.81 -5.99 0.68
CA HIS A 163 -4.73 -5.57 -0.71
C HIS A 163 -6.09 -5.81 -1.36
N LEU A 164 -6.59 -4.82 -2.04
CA LEU A 164 -7.82 -4.89 -2.79
C LEU A 164 -7.56 -4.42 -4.22
N ASP A 165 -8.01 -5.18 -5.19
CA ASP A 165 -7.96 -4.82 -6.59
C ASP A 165 -9.30 -5.08 -7.22
N VAL A 166 -9.83 -4.07 -7.87
CA VAL A 166 -10.95 -4.17 -8.78
C VAL A 166 -10.45 -3.64 -10.12
N LEU A 167 -10.20 -4.54 -11.07
CA LEU A 167 -9.49 -4.20 -12.30
C LEU A 167 -10.37 -4.51 -13.51
N PRO A 168 -10.65 -3.55 -14.40
CA PRO A 168 -11.25 -3.86 -15.69
C PRO A 168 -10.28 -4.72 -16.49
N LEU A 169 -10.75 -5.88 -16.95
CA LEU A 169 -9.95 -6.74 -17.82
C LEU A 169 -9.94 -6.19 -19.25
N PRO A 170 -8.83 -6.36 -20.00
CA PRO A 170 -8.80 -5.99 -21.40
C PRO A 170 -9.92 -6.72 -22.15
N THR A 171 -10.68 -5.97 -22.93
CA THR A 171 -11.63 -6.59 -23.87
C THR A 171 -10.81 -7.39 -24.89
N ARG A 172 -11.17 -8.66 -25.13
CA ARG A 172 -10.65 -9.38 -26.27
C ARG A 172 -11.05 -8.58 -27.50
N SER A 173 -10.09 -8.06 -28.25
CA SER A 173 -10.36 -7.59 -29.60
C SER A 173 -10.80 -8.83 -30.39
N ASP A 174 -12.04 -8.85 -30.87
CA ASP A 174 -12.56 -9.84 -31.84
C ASP A 174 -11.92 -9.57 -33.22
N ASP A 175 -10.59 -9.49 -33.28
CA ASP A 175 -9.80 -9.31 -34.50
C ASP A 175 -9.08 -10.61 -34.86
N ASP A 176 -9.85 -11.71 -34.89
CA ASP A 176 -9.48 -12.93 -35.61
C ASP A 176 -10.63 -13.35 -36.54
N GLY A 177 -11.18 -12.34 -37.24
CA GLY A 177 -12.15 -12.50 -38.31
C GLY A 177 -11.45 -12.69 -39.62
N GLY A 178 -11.30 -13.94 -40.07
CA GLY A 178 -11.16 -14.22 -41.50
C GLY A 178 -9.87 -14.89 -41.95
N LEU A 179 -9.83 -16.20 -41.74
CA LEU A 179 -9.21 -17.08 -42.70
C LEU A 179 -10.32 -17.97 -43.29
N THR A 180 -10.90 -17.50 -44.38
CA THR A 180 -11.57 -18.35 -45.34
C THR A 180 -10.56 -18.70 -46.44
#